data_0949a0c6a3468201efe525dcd5bbabfa
#
_entry.id   0949a0c6a3468201efe525dcd5bbabfa
#
_cell.length_a   1.000
_cell.length_b   1.000
_cell.length_c   1.000
_cell.angle_alpha   90.00
_cell.angle_beta   90.00
_cell.angle_gamma   90.00
#
_symmetry.space_group_name_H-M   'P 1'
#
loop_
_entity.id
_entity.type
_entity.pdbx_description
1 polymer ?
#
loop_
_entity_poly.entity_id
_entity_poly.type
_entity_poly.pdbx_seq_one_letter_code
_entity_poly.pdbx_strand_id
1 'polypeptide(L)'
;MAEKKEEFCTVLVISAEAPEDAAAASGLRKRLEQFRLPSYIRNTLQEGKRTIRAFSEEVPDAAKAVEGSQWLAVVCSPRLRDSEAAMELIRRFKKQKGQERILAVLLEGEPADSFPEELCFRERTVTGADGETRVITEEVEPLAADLREKDPRKRKKLLDDAVLRLAAPVFGVNYDDLRQRHRERKLRRIAAFCGTAAAVSFVIACTSLYLSVKVSQQKKTIEAQQAELEEQYRIQQEKYRESMLTVAEELLEKDRRKDALYAVRSVLPEEPAQAAGACTPEVQRVLASCLGVYDLTTLRRYKAEEYEQGERISEKEFVKILYGDTFPLPKKEICSDDGKYTVREEGGRTNQEICFYEEGGTEPVRKLYDITTGLTCMKKLKDREGYLLISDTIAYLLNQELEITAEACDQFFSWRVIDFDAERNALIVSDDEEDSEGKYGTRYIPLLSAEELLRETDRLLEGYTPPEEVLTQYGIM
;
A
#
# COMPACT_ATOMS: atom_id res chain seq x y z
N MET A 1 66.21 -25.41 -4.20
CA MET A 1 64.92 -25.52 -3.45
C MET A 1 65.03 -26.79 -2.62
N ALA A 2 65.20 -26.66 -1.30
CA ALA A 2 65.28 -27.81 -0.42
C ALA A 2 63.84 -28.37 -0.26
N GLU A 3 63.63 -29.63 -0.68
CA GLU A 3 62.40 -30.36 -0.35
C GLU A 3 62.21 -30.38 1.16
N LYS A 4 61.19 -29.67 1.61
CA LYS A 4 60.72 -29.75 2.99
C LYS A 4 60.21 -31.15 3.22
N LYS A 5 61.04 -32.00 3.85
CA LYS A 5 60.59 -33.29 4.39
C LYS A 5 59.46 -33.02 5.38
N GLU A 6 58.20 -33.20 4.96
CA GLU A 6 57.08 -33.24 5.89
C GLU A 6 57.25 -34.46 6.78
N GLU A 7 57.58 -34.26 8.03
CA GLU A 7 57.62 -35.33 9.03
C GLU A 7 56.21 -35.65 9.51
N PHE A 8 55.76 -36.85 9.24
CA PHE A 8 54.48 -37.39 9.65
C PHE A 8 54.61 -38.21 10.93
N CYS A 9 53.60 -38.11 11.84
CA CYS A 9 53.40 -39.15 12.84
C CYS A 9 52.61 -40.30 12.21
N THR A 10 53.19 -41.48 12.14
CA THR A 10 52.57 -42.64 11.51
C THR A 10 51.78 -43.44 12.56
N VAL A 11 50.49 -43.69 12.30
CA VAL A 11 49.59 -44.46 13.17
C VAL A 11 49.03 -45.62 12.34
N LEU A 12 49.27 -46.82 12.83
CA LEU A 12 48.60 -48.02 12.27
C LEU A 12 47.25 -48.19 12.98
N VAL A 13 46.15 -48.37 12.27
CA VAL A 13 44.83 -48.64 12.82
C VAL A 13 44.46 -50.07 12.52
N ILE A 14 44.17 -50.83 13.57
CA ILE A 14 43.76 -52.23 13.47
C ILE A 14 42.39 -52.46 14.09
N SER A 15 41.63 -53.42 13.58
CA SER A 15 40.33 -53.83 14.04
C SER A 15 40.09 -55.30 13.76
N ALA A 16 39.01 -55.86 14.26
CA ALA A 16 38.54 -57.17 13.82
C ALA A 16 38.04 -57.08 12.35
N GLU A 17 38.01 -58.22 11.66
CA GLU A 17 37.60 -58.31 10.24
C GLU A 17 36.09 -58.10 10.05
N ALA A 18 35.33 -57.95 11.13
CA ALA A 18 33.91 -57.69 11.05
C ALA A 18 33.59 -56.34 10.35
N PRO A 19 32.57 -56.25 9.46
CA PRO A 19 32.27 -55.03 8.70
C PRO A 19 32.07 -53.77 9.53
N GLU A 20 31.50 -53.91 10.73
CA GLU A 20 31.29 -52.81 11.65
C GLU A 20 32.58 -52.26 12.25
N ASP A 21 33.50 -53.16 12.60
CA ASP A 21 34.79 -52.83 13.19
C ASP A 21 35.70 -52.20 12.10
N ALA A 22 35.70 -52.76 10.87
CA ALA A 22 36.41 -52.21 9.72
C ALA A 22 35.88 -50.78 9.33
N ALA A 23 34.57 -50.59 9.37
CA ALA A 23 33.95 -49.27 9.10
C ALA A 23 34.38 -48.24 10.15
N ALA A 24 34.39 -48.64 11.48
CA ALA A 24 34.88 -47.78 12.54
C ALA A 24 36.36 -47.45 12.43
N ALA A 25 37.20 -48.44 12.10
CA ALA A 25 38.62 -48.23 11.85
C ALA A 25 38.88 -47.31 10.66
N SER A 26 38.14 -47.48 9.54
CA SER A 26 38.23 -46.60 8.36
C SER A 26 37.77 -45.15 8.69
N GLY A 27 36.68 -45.02 9.47
CA GLY A 27 36.21 -43.71 9.95
C GLY A 27 37.21 -42.99 10.84
N LEU A 28 37.83 -43.73 11.77
CA LEU A 28 38.89 -43.24 12.65
C LEU A 28 40.13 -42.79 11.85
N ARG A 29 40.57 -43.65 10.94
CA ARG A 29 41.70 -43.35 10.04
C ARG A 29 41.49 -42.04 9.28
N LYS A 30 40.36 -41.89 8.58
CA LYS A 30 40.04 -40.63 7.82
C LYS A 30 40.06 -39.40 8.71
N ARG A 31 39.55 -39.52 9.92
CA ARG A 31 39.51 -38.41 10.88
C ARG A 31 40.89 -38.04 11.43
N LEU A 32 41.72 -39.02 11.73
CA LEU A 32 43.11 -38.82 12.14
C LEU A 32 43.92 -38.11 11.05
N GLU A 33 43.78 -38.53 9.79
CA GLU A 33 44.46 -37.89 8.65
C GLU A 33 43.99 -36.44 8.42
N GLN A 34 42.69 -36.18 8.62
CA GLN A 34 42.10 -34.83 8.51
C GLN A 34 42.41 -33.93 9.72
N PHE A 35 42.89 -34.51 10.81
CA PHE A 35 43.17 -33.74 12.00
C PHE A 35 44.31 -32.73 11.76
N ARG A 36 44.06 -31.48 12.20
CA ARG A 36 45.04 -30.40 12.07
C ARG A 36 45.31 -29.82 13.44
N LEU A 37 46.54 -29.85 13.86
CA LEU A 37 47.00 -29.22 15.09
C LEU A 37 46.67 -27.73 15.08
N PRO A 38 46.16 -27.20 16.21
CA PRO A 38 46.04 -25.77 16.42
C PRO A 38 47.35 -25.04 16.19
N SER A 39 47.32 -23.84 15.58
CA SER A 39 48.52 -23.08 15.19
C SER A 39 49.45 -22.77 16.34
N TYR A 40 48.93 -22.55 17.54
CA TYR A 40 49.74 -22.25 18.71
C TYR A 40 50.54 -23.50 19.19
N ILE A 41 49.94 -24.69 19.20
CA ILE A 41 50.63 -25.95 19.51
C ILE A 41 51.65 -26.26 18.42
N ARG A 42 51.30 -26.03 17.18
CA ARG A 42 52.18 -26.21 16.06
C ARG A 42 53.47 -25.34 16.16
N ASN A 43 53.37 -24.16 16.79
CA ASN A 43 54.49 -23.24 16.98
C ASN A 43 55.35 -23.57 18.23
N THR A 44 54.80 -24.34 19.18
CA THR A 44 55.48 -24.76 20.41
C THR A 44 56.17 -26.14 20.29
N LEU A 45 55.68 -26.97 19.33
CA LEU A 45 56.33 -28.25 19.03
C LEU A 45 57.64 -27.99 18.26
N GLN A 46 58.73 -28.56 18.76
CA GLN A 46 60.02 -28.60 18.05
C GLN A 46 59.82 -29.17 16.66
N GLU A 47 60.57 -28.67 15.67
CA GLU A 47 60.45 -28.97 14.25
C GLU A 47 60.23 -30.47 13.96
N GLY A 48 59.16 -30.81 13.25
CA GLY A 48 59.10 -32.07 12.52
C GLY A 48 57.71 -32.74 12.39
N LYS A 49 56.83 -32.76 13.44
CA LYS A 49 55.66 -33.64 13.37
C LYS A 49 54.35 -32.84 13.40
N ARG A 50 53.80 -32.54 12.21
CA ARG A 50 52.65 -31.64 12.09
C ARG A 50 51.33 -32.30 11.65
N THR A 51 51.41 -33.49 11.09
CA THR A 51 50.27 -34.26 10.53
C THR A 51 50.34 -35.72 10.90
N ILE A 52 49.19 -36.38 10.97
CA ILE A 52 49.08 -37.83 11.17
C ILE A 52 48.87 -38.48 9.82
N ARG A 53 49.61 -39.51 9.52
CA ARG A 53 49.37 -40.43 8.43
C ARG A 53 48.90 -41.76 9.01
N ALA A 54 47.67 -42.14 8.78
CA ALA A 54 47.09 -43.34 9.32
C ALA A 54 46.97 -44.43 8.24
N PHE A 55 47.28 -45.62 8.60
CA PHE A 55 47.19 -46.82 7.76
C PHE A 55 46.19 -47.80 8.35
N SER A 56 45.65 -48.71 7.54
CA SER A 56 44.84 -49.85 7.98
C SER A 56 45.49 -51.17 7.55
N GLU A 57 44.96 -52.30 8.04
CA GLU A 57 45.44 -53.62 7.77
C GLU A 57 45.46 -54.06 6.28
N GLU A 58 44.79 -53.33 5.40
CA GLU A 58 44.75 -53.60 3.95
C GLU A 58 46.13 -53.39 3.24
N VAL A 59 47.18 -53.04 4.00
CA VAL A 59 48.54 -52.96 3.45
C VAL A 59 49.07 -54.38 3.23
N PRO A 60 49.55 -54.72 2.00
CA PRO A 60 49.93 -56.07 1.58
C PRO A 60 51.02 -56.76 2.44
N ASP A 61 51.68 -56.03 3.34
CA ASP A 61 52.71 -56.50 4.22
C ASP A 61 52.54 -55.90 5.63
N ALA A 62 51.68 -56.57 6.44
CA ALA A 62 51.40 -56.19 7.80
C ALA A 62 52.63 -56.03 8.69
N ALA A 63 53.69 -56.81 8.42
CA ALA A 63 54.96 -56.73 9.12
C ALA A 63 55.70 -55.39 8.87
N LYS A 64 55.68 -54.92 7.62
CA LYS A 64 56.27 -53.61 7.24
C LYS A 64 55.44 -52.46 7.78
N ALA A 65 54.11 -52.63 7.85
CA ALA A 65 53.20 -51.65 8.43
C ALA A 65 53.53 -51.41 9.92
N VAL A 66 53.80 -52.45 10.69
CA VAL A 66 54.24 -52.34 12.11
C VAL A 66 55.61 -51.65 12.21
N GLU A 67 56.58 -52.00 11.37
CA GLU A 67 57.89 -51.37 11.41
C GLU A 67 57.86 -49.89 11.07
N GLY A 68 57.03 -49.50 10.08
CA GLY A 68 56.88 -48.13 9.63
C GLY A 68 56.00 -47.25 10.54
N SER A 69 55.27 -47.85 11.45
CA SER A 69 54.35 -47.11 12.35
C SER A 69 55.02 -46.71 13.66
N GLN A 70 54.66 -45.48 14.13
CA GLN A 70 55.15 -44.97 15.41
C GLN A 70 54.14 -45.25 16.53
N TRP A 71 52.87 -45.33 16.19
CA TRP A 71 51.75 -45.57 17.09
C TRP A 71 50.83 -46.64 16.52
N LEU A 72 50.16 -47.35 17.42
CA LEU A 72 49.14 -48.34 17.08
C LEU A 72 47.82 -47.88 17.69
N ALA A 73 46.77 -47.74 16.90
CA ALA A 73 45.42 -47.51 17.39
C ALA A 73 44.60 -48.80 17.21
N VAL A 74 44.12 -49.36 18.27
CA VAL A 74 43.39 -50.62 18.32
C VAL A 74 41.91 -50.36 18.53
N VAL A 75 41.06 -50.74 17.56
CA VAL A 75 39.60 -50.65 17.72
C VAL A 75 39.13 -51.93 18.41
N CYS A 76 38.80 -51.79 19.67
CA CYS A 76 38.45 -52.90 20.56
C CYS A 76 36.94 -53.20 20.52
N SER A 77 36.61 -54.45 20.26
CA SER A 77 35.30 -55.06 20.34
C SER A 77 35.46 -56.50 20.87
N PRO A 78 34.40 -57.17 21.37
CA PRO A 78 34.48 -58.60 21.76
C PRO A 78 35.06 -59.48 20.67
N ARG A 79 34.81 -59.13 19.36
CA ARG A 79 35.29 -59.87 18.18
C ARG A 79 36.78 -59.75 17.96
N LEU A 80 37.44 -58.74 18.49
CA LEU A 80 38.88 -58.51 18.28
C LEU A 80 39.70 -59.61 18.95
N ARG A 81 39.25 -60.17 20.09
CA ARG A 81 39.95 -61.27 20.78
C ARG A 81 40.02 -62.52 19.95
N ASP A 82 39.02 -62.76 19.10
CA ASP A 82 38.94 -63.96 18.26
C ASP A 82 39.76 -63.80 16.96
N SER A 83 40.26 -62.59 16.65
CA SER A 83 41.12 -62.34 15.48
C SER A 83 42.58 -62.60 15.79
N GLU A 84 43.06 -63.80 15.44
CA GLU A 84 44.45 -64.20 15.66
C GLU A 84 45.43 -63.28 14.94
N ALA A 85 45.09 -62.78 13.70
CA ALA A 85 45.88 -61.86 12.92
C ALA A 85 46.05 -60.52 13.66
N ALA A 86 44.98 -59.96 14.19
CA ALA A 86 45.03 -58.70 14.94
C ALA A 86 45.81 -58.86 16.26
N MET A 87 45.64 -59.98 16.95
CA MET A 87 46.36 -60.28 18.18
C MET A 87 47.87 -60.42 17.93
N GLU A 88 48.30 -61.09 16.89
CA GLU A 88 49.72 -61.18 16.51
C GLU A 88 50.33 -59.85 16.19
N LEU A 89 49.62 -58.97 15.47
CA LEU A 89 50.07 -57.60 15.23
C LEU A 89 50.22 -56.75 16.50
N ILE A 90 49.31 -56.90 17.45
CA ILE A 90 49.40 -56.22 18.75
C ILE A 90 50.63 -56.70 19.50
N ARG A 91 50.84 -58.02 19.63
CA ARG A 91 52.00 -58.60 20.29
C ARG A 91 53.32 -58.15 19.64
N ARG A 92 53.38 -58.17 18.31
CA ARG A 92 54.53 -57.71 17.55
C ARG A 92 54.83 -56.26 17.76
N PHE A 93 53.78 -55.40 17.69
CA PHE A 93 53.95 -53.94 17.90
C PHE A 93 54.41 -53.66 19.34
N LYS A 94 53.78 -54.30 20.34
CA LYS A 94 54.12 -54.19 21.77
C LYS A 94 55.61 -54.55 22.02
N LYS A 95 56.10 -55.66 21.41
CA LYS A 95 57.46 -56.10 21.53
C LYS A 95 58.47 -55.14 20.91
N GLN A 96 58.13 -54.49 19.78
CA GLN A 96 59.03 -53.63 19.06
C GLN A 96 59.01 -52.17 19.52
N LYS A 97 57.88 -51.63 19.91
CA LYS A 97 57.67 -50.18 20.16
C LYS A 97 57.27 -49.83 21.56
N GLY A 98 56.85 -50.83 22.36
CA GLY A 98 56.33 -50.66 23.74
C GLY A 98 54.82 -50.43 23.78
N GLN A 99 54.29 -50.72 24.97
CA GLN A 99 52.81 -50.60 25.24
C GLN A 99 52.34 -49.16 25.30
N GLU A 100 53.18 -48.22 25.72
CA GLU A 100 52.88 -46.79 25.82
C GLU A 100 52.55 -46.14 24.48
N ARG A 101 52.83 -46.82 23.37
CA ARG A 101 52.53 -46.36 22.00
C ARG A 101 51.29 -47.03 21.39
N ILE A 102 50.56 -47.82 22.22
CA ILE A 102 49.32 -48.43 21.82
C ILE A 102 48.16 -47.63 22.39
N LEU A 103 47.22 -47.23 21.54
CA LEU A 103 46.04 -46.44 21.86
C LEU A 103 44.82 -47.26 21.65
N ALA A 104 44.01 -47.52 22.68
CA ALA A 104 42.81 -48.29 22.61
C ALA A 104 41.59 -47.37 22.27
N VAL A 105 40.69 -47.91 21.49
CA VAL A 105 39.37 -47.29 21.16
C VAL A 105 38.29 -48.34 21.36
N LEU A 106 37.45 -48.15 22.36
CA LEU A 106 36.36 -49.10 22.70
C LEU A 106 35.17 -48.83 21.78
N LEU A 107 34.85 -49.77 20.90
CA LEU A 107 33.73 -49.67 19.95
C LEU A 107 32.43 -50.28 20.49
N GLU A 108 32.56 -51.47 21.05
CA GLU A 108 31.41 -52.26 21.54
C GLU A 108 31.83 -53.14 22.72
N GLY A 109 30.86 -53.53 23.53
CA GLY A 109 31.07 -54.39 24.68
C GLY A 109 31.56 -53.68 25.92
N GLU A 110 31.76 -54.42 27.01
CA GLU A 110 32.38 -53.90 28.22
C GLU A 110 33.89 -54.01 28.13
N PRO A 111 34.65 -53.10 28.83
CA PRO A 111 36.11 -53.10 28.80
C PRO A 111 36.72 -54.48 29.09
N ALA A 112 36.19 -55.21 30.07
CA ALA A 112 36.67 -56.56 30.43
C ALA A 112 36.53 -57.59 29.32
N ASP A 113 35.51 -57.44 28.45
CA ASP A 113 35.23 -58.39 27.34
C ASP A 113 35.90 -57.97 26.03
N SER A 114 36.21 -56.68 25.88
CA SER A 114 36.63 -56.11 24.60
C SER A 114 38.11 -55.81 24.50
N PHE A 115 38.81 -55.59 25.65
CA PHE A 115 40.22 -55.35 25.61
C PHE A 115 40.98 -56.69 25.65
N PRO A 116 41.90 -56.87 24.67
CA PRO A 116 42.81 -57.99 24.69
C PRO A 116 43.72 -57.97 25.94
N GLU A 117 44.06 -59.14 26.47
CA GLU A 117 44.93 -59.29 27.63
C GLU A 117 46.27 -58.59 27.39
N GLU A 118 46.76 -58.59 26.16
CA GLU A 118 47.99 -57.90 25.76
C GLU A 118 47.97 -56.40 26.03
N LEU A 119 46.81 -55.79 26.09
CA LEU A 119 46.67 -54.35 26.42
C LEU A 119 46.47 -54.09 27.91
N CYS A 120 45.98 -55.11 28.64
CA CYS A 120 45.68 -54.97 30.08
C CYS A 120 46.89 -55.22 30.97
N PHE A 121 47.92 -55.86 30.49
CA PHE A 121 49.10 -56.18 31.28
C PHE A 121 50.36 -55.53 30.72
N ARG A 122 51.13 -54.86 31.62
CA ARG A 122 52.39 -54.21 31.28
C ARG A 122 53.53 -54.92 32.06
N GLU A 123 54.56 -55.33 31.28
CA GLU A 123 55.79 -55.79 31.87
C GLU A 123 56.70 -54.61 32.22
N ARG A 124 57.05 -54.50 33.49
CA ARG A 124 57.98 -53.48 33.96
C ARG A 124 59.19 -54.15 34.61
N THR A 125 60.34 -53.81 34.12
CA THR A 125 61.56 -54.25 34.73
C THR A 125 61.89 -53.37 35.93
N VAL A 126 61.87 -53.92 37.14
CA VAL A 126 62.23 -53.18 38.35
C VAL A 126 63.52 -53.78 38.88
N THR A 127 64.53 -52.94 39.04
CA THR A 127 65.80 -53.33 39.72
C THR A 127 65.61 -53.14 41.22
N GLY A 128 65.61 -54.27 41.95
CA GLY A 128 65.49 -54.27 43.42
C GLY A 128 66.73 -53.64 44.06
N ALA A 129 66.62 -53.34 45.38
CA ALA A 129 67.69 -52.80 46.14
C ALA A 129 68.91 -53.74 46.24
N ASP A 130 68.72 -54.99 45.88
CA ASP A 130 69.68 -56.09 45.86
C ASP A 130 70.46 -56.19 44.50
N GLY A 131 70.19 -55.28 43.56
CA GLY A 131 70.83 -55.30 42.23
C GLY A 131 70.20 -56.38 41.27
N GLU A 132 69.24 -57.22 41.72
CA GLU A 132 68.56 -58.13 40.86
C GLU A 132 67.45 -57.45 40.06
N THR A 133 67.44 -57.75 38.77
CA THR A 133 66.42 -57.22 37.88
C THR A 133 65.26 -58.25 37.78
N ARG A 134 64.09 -57.87 38.26
CA ARG A 134 62.89 -58.71 38.18
C ARG A 134 61.88 -58.06 37.23
N VAL A 135 61.28 -58.85 36.39
CA VAL A 135 60.16 -58.43 35.54
C VAL A 135 58.89 -58.58 36.34
N ILE A 136 58.21 -57.51 36.60
CA ILE A 136 56.89 -57.50 37.30
C ILE A 136 55.85 -57.22 36.22
N THR A 137 54.81 -58.08 36.14
CA THR A 137 53.64 -57.85 35.31
C THR A 137 52.65 -57.03 36.13
N GLU A 138 52.38 -55.84 35.72
CA GLU A 138 51.43 -54.90 36.36
C GLU A 138 50.17 -54.81 35.47
N GLU A 139 49.01 -54.92 36.10
CA GLU A 139 47.74 -54.71 35.42
C GLU A 139 47.53 -53.20 35.19
N VAL A 140 47.26 -52.82 33.96
CA VAL A 140 47.08 -51.44 33.53
C VAL A 140 45.78 -51.33 32.75
N GLU A 141 44.92 -50.44 33.16
CA GLU A 141 43.73 -50.13 32.42
C GLU A 141 44.10 -49.30 31.15
N PRO A 142 43.82 -49.78 29.93
CA PRO A 142 44.13 -49.06 28.72
C PRO A 142 43.38 -47.74 28.65
N LEU A 143 44.11 -46.63 28.42
CA LEU A 143 43.51 -45.33 28.15
C LEU A 143 42.76 -45.41 26.82
N ALA A 144 41.42 -45.63 26.86
CA ALA A 144 40.60 -45.82 25.71
C ALA A 144 39.72 -44.59 25.42
N ALA A 145 39.57 -44.33 24.12
CA ALA A 145 38.48 -43.49 23.66
C ALA A 145 37.20 -44.35 23.51
N ASP A 146 36.10 -43.92 24.05
CA ASP A 146 34.83 -44.65 24.05
C ASP A 146 33.94 -44.23 22.87
N LEU A 147 33.57 -45.16 21.99
CA LEU A 147 32.69 -44.98 20.84
C LEU A 147 31.37 -45.75 20.94
N ARG A 148 31.03 -46.26 22.14
CA ARG A 148 29.83 -47.08 22.41
C ARG A 148 28.55 -46.24 22.37
N GLU A 149 28.10 -45.82 21.19
CA GLU A 149 26.87 -45.04 21.00
C GLU A 149 26.09 -45.59 19.77
N LYS A 150 24.83 -45.83 19.94
CA LYS A 150 23.96 -46.37 18.87
C LYS A 150 23.48 -45.24 17.92
N ASP A 151 23.31 -44.02 18.43
CA ASP A 151 22.85 -42.88 17.62
C ASP A 151 23.99 -42.41 16.71
N PRO A 152 23.81 -42.40 15.37
CA PRO A 152 24.82 -42.00 14.41
C PRO A 152 25.30 -40.52 14.62
N ARG A 153 24.46 -39.64 15.08
CA ARG A 153 24.80 -38.24 15.32
C ARG A 153 25.68 -38.07 16.57
N LYS A 154 25.39 -38.84 17.61
CA LYS A 154 26.19 -38.84 18.83
C LYS A 154 27.48 -39.57 18.60
N ARG A 155 27.47 -40.72 17.89
CA ARG A 155 28.69 -41.44 17.50
C ARG A 155 29.67 -40.54 16.72
N LYS A 156 29.20 -39.68 15.83
CA LYS A 156 30.05 -38.72 15.14
C LYS A 156 30.75 -37.77 16.10
N LYS A 157 30.09 -37.30 17.15
CA LYS A 157 30.72 -36.41 18.16
C LYS A 157 31.73 -37.17 19.01
N LEU A 158 31.41 -38.41 19.37
CA LEU A 158 32.33 -39.28 20.10
C LEU A 158 33.59 -39.61 19.29
N LEU A 159 33.43 -39.80 17.97
CA LEU A 159 34.57 -40.02 17.09
C LEU A 159 35.46 -38.76 17.01
N ASP A 160 34.89 -37.55 16.96
CA ASP A 160 35.67 -36.29 17.01
C ASP A 160 36.43 -36.15 18.34
N ASP A 161 35.81 -36.53 19.50
CA ASP A 161 36.45 -36.55 20.80
C ASP A 161 37.52 -37.66 20.90
N ALA A 162 37.26 -38.85 20.31
CA ALA A 162 38.22 -39.93 20.23
C ALA A 162 39.50 -39.53 19.49
N VAL A 163 39.33 -38.85 18.34
CA VAL A 163 40.47 -38.32 17.57
C VAL A 163 41.29 -37.34 18.40
N LEU A 164 40.66 -36.47 19.19
CA LEU A 164 41.39 -35.58 20.09
C LEU A 164 42.19 -36.33 21.20
N ARG A 165 41.57 -37.37 21.76
CA ARG A 165 42.22 -38.24 22.79
C ARG A 165 43.40 -39.00 22.22
N LEU A 166 43.26 -39.51 20.99
CA LEU A 166 44.35 -40.21 20.30
C LEU A 166 45.46 -39.27 19.81
N ALA A 167 45.09 -38.10 19.30
CA ALA A 167 46.07 -37.10 18.82
C ALA A 167 46.94 -36.49 19.96
N ALA A 168 46.37 -36.38 21.19
CA ALA A 168 47.06 -35.83 22.33
C ALA A 168 48.39 -36.53 22.61
N PRO A 169 48.46 -37.87 22.90
CA PRO A 169 49.71 -38.60 23.11
C PRO A 169 50.57 -38.67 21.84
N VAL A 170 50.00 -38.75 20.65
CA VAL A 170 50.72 -38.80 19.37
C VAL A 170 51.56 -37.53 19.17
N PHE A 171 51.06 -36.40 19.60
CA PHE A 171 51.77 -35.11 19.51
C PHE A 171 52.49 -34.72 20.83
N GLY A 172 52.31 -35.49 21.90
CA GLY A 172 52.89 -35.16 23.19
C GLY A 172 52.30 -33.94 23.87
N VAL A 173 50.99 -33.70 23.69
CA VAL A 173 50.27 -32.53 24.25
C VAL A 173 49.13 -33.00 25.15
N ASN A 174 48.75 -32.10 26.11
CA ASN A 174 47.60 -32.45 26.98
C ASN A 174 46.29 -32.44 26.22
N TYR A 175 45.47 -33.42 26.48
CA TYR A 175 44.12 -33.54 25.89
C TYR A 175 43.23 -32.31 26.19
N ASP A 176 43.28 -31.81 27.42
CA ASP A 176 42.47 -30.66 27.85
C ASP A 176 42.80 -29.39 27.10
N ASP A 177 44.07 -29.14 26.79
CA ASP A 177 44.50 -28.02 25.99
C ASP A 177 43.95 -28.10 24.55
N LEU A 178 43.96 -29.29 23.97
CA LEU A 178 43.39 -29.50 22.64
C LEU A 178 41.87 -29.31 22.60
N ARG A 179 41.17 -29.81 23.61
CA ARG A 179 39.71 -29.78 23.71
C ARG A 179 39.18 -28.36 23.93
N GLN A 180 39.74 -27.63 24.88
CA GLN A 180 39.28 -26.29 25.25
C GLN A 180 39.44 -25.30 24.08
N ARG A 181 40.55 -25.28 23.44
CA ARG A 181 40.84 -24.35 22.33
C ARG A 181 40.19 -24.76 21.00
N HIS A 182 39.86 -26.03 20.81
CA HIS A 182 39.06 -26.43 19.68
C HIS A 182 37.62 -25.86 19.79
N ARG A 183 37.05 -25.82 20.98
CA ARG A 183 35.77 -25.18 21.27
C ARG A 183 35.81 -23.65 21.05
N GLU A 184 36.83 -22.98 21.52
CA GLU A 184 36.98 -21.53 21.34
C GLU A 184 37.01 -21.10 19.87
N ARG A 185 37.74 -21.84 19.03
CA ARG A 185 37.80 -21.57 17.58
C ARG A 185 36.44 -21.71 16.93
N LYS A 186 35.68 -22.73 17.30
CA LYS A 186 34.32 -22.96 16.79
C LYS A 186 33.41 -21.81 17.20
N LEU A 187 33.46 -21.39 18.44
CA LEU A 187 32.70 -20.24 18.95
C LEU A 187 33.06 -18.92 18.26
N ARG A 188 34.35 -18.63 18.08
CA ARG A 188 34.80 -17.41 17.37
C ARG A 188 34.33 -17.36 15.90
N ARG A 189 34.32 -18.51 15.20
CA ARG A 189 33.80 -18.58 13.81
C ARG A 189 32.28 -18.33 13.77
N ILE A 190 31.53 -18.90 14.71
CA ILE A 190 30.10 -18.67 14.82
C ILE A 190 29.82 -17.20 15.17
N ALA A 191 30.54 -16.62 16.14
CA ALA A 191 30.39 -15.23 16.50
C ALA A 191 30.69 -14.27 15.35
N ALA A 192 31.77 -14.52 14.57
CA ALA A 192 32.08 -13.73 13.40
C ALA A 192 31.00 -13.83 12.31
N PHE A 193 30.45 -15.03 12.07
CA PHE A 193 29.37 -15.23 11.12
C PHE A 193 28.08 -14.53 11.56
N CYS A 194 27.72 -14.65 12.84
CA CYS A 194 26.57 -13.94 13.39
C CYS A 194 26.73 -12.40 13.33
N GLY A 195 27.94 -11.91 13.61
CA GLY A 195 28.26 -10.48 13.51
C GLY A 195 28.12 -9.94 12.09
N THR A 196 28.62 -10.65 11.09
CA THR A 196 28.47 -10.26 9.67
C THR A 196 27.01 -10.32 9.22
N ALA A 197 26.27 -11.35 9.59
CA ALA A 197 24.85 -11.47 9.28
C ALA A 197 24.04 -10.32 9.91
N ALA A 198 24.32 -9.98 11.17
CA ALA A 198 23.68 -8.85 11.85
C ALA A 198 23.99 -7.50 11.17
N ALA A 199 25.24 -7.27 10.77
CA ALA A 199 25.64 -6.06 10.05
C ALA A 199 24.91 -5.93 8.68
N VAL A 200 24.84 -7.01 7.92
CA VAL A 200 24.10 -7.03 6.64
C VAL A 200 22.62 -6.76 6.86
N SER A 201 22.01 -7.41 7.85
CA SER A 201 20.60 -7.18 8.18
C SER A 201 20.34 -5.74 8.60
N PHE A 202 21.23 -5.13 9.36
CA PHE A 202 21.15 -3.72 9.77
C PHE A 202 21.22 -2.78 8.57
N VAL A 203 22.13 -3.02 7.63
CA VAL A 203 22.24 -2.22 6.40
C VAL A 203 20.95 -2.33 5.56
N ILE A 204 20.40 -3.55 5.40
CA ILE A 204 19.14 -3.76 4.69
C ILE A 204 17.98 -3.02 5.39
N ALA A 205 17.90 -3.08 6.71
CA ALA A 205 16.89 -2.37 7.47
C ALA A 205 16.99 -0.84 7.30
N CYS A 206 18.21 -0.29 7.39
CA CYS A 206 18.45 1.14 7.19
C CYS A 206 18.12 1.60 5.77
N THR A 207 18.49 0.83 4.74
CA THR A 207 18.17 1.15 3.34
C THR A 207 16.67 1.05 3.08
N SER A 208 15.99 0.03 3.63
CA SER A 208 14.54 -0.12 3.54
C SER A 208 13.81 1.06 4.19
N LEU A 209 14.23 1.45 5.40
CA LEU A 209 13.67 2.60 6.11
C LEU A 209 13.87 3.91 5.31
N TYR A 210 15.08 4.14 4.81
CA TYR A 210 15.40 5.31 3.98
C TYR A 210 14.52 5.36 2.72
N LEU A 211 14.40 4.24 1.99
CA LEU A 211 13.55 4.15 0.81
C LEU A 211 12.07 4.36 1.15
N SER A 212 11.60 3.80 2.25
CA SER A 212 10.21 3.99 2.72
C SER A 212 9.90 5.46 2.99
N VAL A 213 10.79 6.17 3.70
CA VAL A 213 10.64 7.60 3.98
C VAL A 213 10.67 8.41 2.68
N LYS A 214 11.59 8.12 1.77
CA LYS A 214 11.70 8.80 0.48
C LYS A 214 10.46 8.58 -0.40
N VAL A 215 9.95 7.35 -0.49
CA VAL A 215 8.72 7.03 -1.23
C VAL A 215 7.52 7.73 -0.60
N SER A 216 7.42 7.76 0.74
CA SER A 216 6.34 8.49 1.42
C SER A 216 6.38 10.00 1.14
N GLN A 217 7.56 10.60 1.12
CA GLN A 217 7.72 12.03 0.75
C GLN A 217 7.32 12.28 -0.71
N GLN A 218 7.79 11.43 -1.63
CA GLN A 218 7.41 11.54 -3.05
C GLN A 218 5.91 11.39 -3.26
N LYS A 219 5.27 10.43 -2.55
CA LYS A 219 3.82 10.25 -2.61
C LYS A 219 3.07 11.51 -2.18
N LYS A 220 3.45 12.13 -1.06
CA LYS A 220 2.86 13.40 -0.60
C LYS A 220 3.04 14.54 -1.61
N THR A 221 4.20 14.61 -2.26
CA THR A 221 4.46 15.63 -3.28
C THR A 221 3.58 15.41 -4.52
N ILE A 222 3.44 14.14 -4.96
CA ILE A 222 2.57 13.79 -6.10
C ILE A 222 1.10 14.09 -5.77
N GLU A 223 0.63 13.70 -4.58
CA GLU A 223 -0.74 13.99 -4.13
C GLU A 223 -1.02 15.50 -4.08
N ALA A 224 -0.04 16.30 -3.60
CA ALA A 224 -0.16 17.74 -3.58
C ALA A 224 -0.19 18.35 -5.01
N GLN A 225 0.65 17.85 -5.92
CA GLN A 225 0.65 18.27 -7.32
C GLN A 225 -0.64 17.87 -8.05
N GLN A 226 -1.17 16.68 -7.77
CA GLN A 226 -2.46 16.24 -8.32
C GLN A 226 -3.60 17.14 -7.84
N ALA A 227 -3.66 17.44 -6.54
CA ALA A 227 -4.68 18.33 -5.99
C ALA A 227 -4.58 19.75 -6.58
N GLU A 228 -3.36 20.27 -6.77
CA GLU A 228 -3.15 21.57 -7.42
C GLU A 228 -3.58 21.55 -8.88
N LEU A 229 -3.27 20.49 -9.61
CA LEU A 229 -3.67 20.33 -11.01
C LEU A 229 -5.20 20.21 -11.16
N GLU A 230 -5.85 19.42 -10.31
CA GLU A 230 -7.32 19.29 -10.26
C GLU A 230 -7.97 20.66 -9.98
N GLU A 231 -7.42 21.43 -9.05
CA GLU A 231 -7.91 22.78 -8.75
C GLU A 231 -7.72 23.73 -9.93
N GLN A 232 -6.57 23.67 -10.61
CA GLN A 232 -6.34 24.46 -11.82
C GLN A 232 -7.32 24.08 -12.95
N TYR A 233 -7.58 22.78 -13.14
CA TYR A 233 -8.58 22.33 -14.11
C TYR A 233 -9.98 22.83 -13.76
N ARG A 234 -10.35 22.77 -12.49
CA ARG A 234 -11.66 23.26 -12.01
C ARG A 234 -11.81 24.76 -12.30
N ILE A 235 -10.81 25.57 -11.95
CA ILE A 235 -10.82 27.00 -12.19
C ILE A 235 -10.87 27.30 -13.71
N GLN A 236 -10.15 26.54 -14.51
CA GLN A 236 -10.16 26.71 -15.96
C GLN A 236 -11.52 26.38 -16.56
N GLN A 237 -12.15 25.28 -16.13
CA GLN A 237 -13.48 24.92 -16.56
C GLN A 237 -14.52 25.96 -16.16
N GLU A 238 -14.41 26.51 -14.95
CA GLU A 238 -15.32 27.54 -14.46
C GLU A 238 -15.20 28.84 -15.28
N LYS A 239 -13.98 29.29 -15.55
CA LYS A 239 -13.73 30.45 -16.44
C LYS A 239 -14.22 30.20 -17.85
N TYR A 240 -14.04 29.00 -18.38
CA TYR A 240 -14.55 28.66 -19.70
C TYR A 240 -16.09 28.70 -19.74
N ARG A 241 -16.75 28.18 -18.70
CA ARG A 241 -18.21 28.23 -18.55
C ARG A 241 -18.70 29.68 -18.48
N GLU A 242 -18.13 30.51 -17.63
CA GLU A 242 -18.46 31.93 -17.51
C GLU A 242 -18.29 32.67 -18.88
N SER A 243 -17.18 32.39 -19.56
CA SER A 243 -16.93 32.97 -20.88
C SER A 243 -18.02 32.55 -21.90
N MET A 244 -18.43 31.27 -21.88
CA MET A 244 -19.46 30.78 -22.81
C MET A 244 -20.86 31.33 -22.48
N LEU A 245 -21.16 31.56 -21.20
CA LEU A 245 -22.41 32.26 -20.83
C LEU A 245 -22.45 33.69 -21.35
N THR A 246 -21.35 34.43 -21.21
CA THR A 246 -21.21 35.78 -21.77
C THR A 246 -21.35 35.76 -23.31
N VAL A 247 -20.71 34.81 -23.98
CA VAL A 247 -20.86 34.59 -25.41
C VAL A 247 -22.30 34.30 -25.81
N ALA A 248 -23.00 33.48 -25.03
CA ALA A 248 -24.40 33.17 -25.29
C ALA A 248 -25.30 34.39 -25.15
N GLU A 249 -25.09 35.24 -24.14
CA GLU A 249 -25.81 36.51 -23.99
C GLU A 249 -25.54 37.46 -25.17
N GLU A 250 -24.27 37.60 -25.62
CA GLU A 250 -23.92 38.40 -26.79
C GLU A 250 -24.59 37.87 -28.10
N LEU A 251 -24.61 36.55 -28.26
CA LEU A 251 -25.27 35.91 -29.41
C LEU A 251 -26.79 36.11 -29.36
N LEU A 252 -27.36 36.08 -28.16
CA LEU A 252 -28.79 36.33 -27.96
C LEU A 252 -29.17 37.77 -28.33
N GLU A 253 -28.34 38.79 -27.96
CA GLU A 253 -28.53 40.19 -28.38
C GLU A 253 -28.49 40.36 -29.89
N LYS A 254 -27.75 39.48 -30.60
CA LYS A 254 -27.66 39.47 -32.05
C LYS A 254 -28.76 38.63 -32.72
N ASP A 255 -29.78 38.21 -31.97
CA ASP A 255 -30.89 37.31 -32.38
C ASP A 255 -30.42 35.96 -32.93
N ARG A 256 -29.24 35.47 -32.45
CA ARG A 256 -28.64 34.17 -32.83
C ARG A 256 -28.92 33.09 -31.79
N ARG A 257 -30.18 32.88 -31.49
CA ARG A 257 -30.65 31.99 -30.40
C ARG A 257 -30.10 30.57 -30.46
N LYS A 258 -30.00 29.92 -31.64
CA LYS A 258 -29.45 28.56 -31.74
C LYS A 258 -27.95 28.49 -31.45
N ASP A 259 -27.21 29.49 -31.91
CA ASP A 259 -25.77 29.57 -31.60
C ASP A 259 -25.55 29.80 -30.09
N ALA A 260 -26.36 30.65 -29.48
CA ALA A 260 -26.34 30.89 -28.03
C ALA A 260 -26.65 29.58 -27.24
N LEU A 261 -27.70 28.86 -27.63
CA LEU A 261 -28.02 27.57 -27.04
C LEU A 261 -26.89 26.56 -27.20
N TYR A 262 -26.24 26.54 -28.35
CA TYR A 262 -25.10 25.65 -28.59
C TYR A 262 -23.91 26.00 -27.69
N ALA A 263 -23.61 27.31 -27.54
CA ALA A 263 -22.53 27.77 -26.66
C ALA A 263 -22.78 27.34 -25.19
N VAL A 264 -23.99 27.51 -24.67
CA VAL A 264 -24.33 27.07 -23.31
C VAL A 264 -24.29 25.56 -23.20
N ARG A 265 -24.80 24.83 -24.19
CA ARG A 265 -24.84 23.36 -24.15
C ARG A 265 -23.43 22.75 -24.18
N SER A 266 -22.48 23.38 -24.88
CA SER A 266 -21.09 22.91 -25.01
C SER A 266 -20.32 22.88 -23.68
N VAL A 267 -20.74 23.64 -22.67
CA VAL A 267 -20.10 23.69 -21.34
C VAL A 267 -20.77 22.78 -20.31
N LEU A 268 -21.81 22.06 -20.71
CA LEU A 268 -22.51 21.13 -19.85
C LEU A 268 -22.15 19.67 -20.21
N PRO A 269 -22.20 18.75 -19.25
CA PRO A 269 -22.00 17.32 -19.52
C PRO A 269 -22.94 16.80 -20.62
N GLU A 270 -22.48 15.81 -21.37
CA GLU A 270 -23.30 15.19 -22.42
C GLU A 270 -24.51 14.45 -21.85
N GLU A 271 -24.34 13.79 -20.71
CA GLU A 271 -25.35 12.99 -20.05
C GLU A 271 -26.41 13.89 -19.39
N PRO A 272 -27.71 13.78 -19.76
CA PRO A 272 -28.76 14.72 -19.33
C PRO A 272 -28.90 14.85 -17.82
N ALA A 273 -28.79 13.76 -17.06
CA ALA A 273 -28.89 13.80 -15.60
C ALA A 273 -27.71 14.53 -14.94
N GLN A 274 -26.50 14.37 -15.46
CA GLN A 274 -25.33 15.10 -14.98
C GLN A 274 -25.39 16.56 -15.41
N ALA A 275 -25.85 16.84 -16.63
CA ALA A 275 -26.06 18.18 -17.13
C ALA A 275 -27.07 18.95 -16.29
N ALA A 276 -28.17 18.35 -15.90
CA ALA A 276 -29.16 18.97 -15.02
C ALA A 276 -28.56 19.33 -13.63
N GLY A 277 -27.74 18.42 -13.06
CA GLY A 277 -27.02 18.66 -11.83
C GLY A 277 -25.92 19.75 -11.94
N ALA A 278 -25.39 19.99 -13.14
CA ALA A 278 -24.40 21.02 -13.42
C ALA A 278 -25.02 22.39 -13.81
N CYS A 279 -26.34 22.45 -14.00
CA CYS A 279 -27.06 23.67 -14.31
C CYS A 279 -27.10 24.62 -13.10
N THR A 280 -26.16 25.54 -13.06
CA THR A 280 -26.22 26.67 -12.08
C THR A 280 -27.39 27.59 -12.39
N PRO A 281 -27.85 28.43 -11.44
CA PRO A 281 -28.89 29.43 -11.68
C PRO A 281 -28.63 30.30 -12.91
N GLU A 282 -27.41 30.75 -13.11
CA GLU A 282 -27.01 31.52 -14.28
C GLU A 282 -27.19 30.73 -15.59
N VAL A 283 -26.77 29.48 -15.60
CA VAL A 283 -26.97 28.58 -16.78
C VAL A 283 -28.46 28.43 -17.06
N GLN A 284 -29.28 28.19 -16.02
CA GLN A 284 -30.72 28.06 -16.19
C GLN A 284 -31.36 29.34 -16.75
N ARG A 285 -30.94 30.52 -16.25
CA ARG A 285 -31.41 31.82 -16.72
C ARG A 285 -31.07 32.02 -18.20
N VAL A 286 -29.81 31.77 -18.58
CA VAL A 286 -29.40 31.93 -19.98
C VAL A 286 -30.11 30.93 -20.88
N LEU A 287 -30.26 29.66 -20.49
CA LEU A 287 -31.02 28.67 -21.24
C LEU A 287 -32.47 29.10 -21.42
N ALA A 288 -33.15 29.52 -20.34
CA ALA A 288 -34.53 29.96 -20.40
C ALA A 288 -34.70 31.16 -21.33
N SER A 289 -33.75 32.11 -21.28
CA SER A 289 -33.73 33.29 -22.18
C SER A 289 -33.49 32.91 -23.63
N CYS A 290 -32.53 32.01 -23.90
CA CYS A 290 -32.26 31.52 -25.27
C CYS A 290 -33.43 30.74 -25.83
N LEU A 291 -34.10 29.90 -25.05
CA LEU A 291 -35.29 29.15 -25.42
C LEU A 291 -36.52 30.09 -25.60
N GLY A 292 -36.50 31.25 -24.94
CA GLY A 292 -37.60 32.22 -24.96
C GLY A 292 -38.87 31.69 -24.29
N VAL A 293 -38.73 30.72 -23.34
CA VAL A 293 -39.87 30.06 -22.68
C VAL A 293 -40.64 30.96 -21.75
N TYR A 294 -40.03 32.07 -21.29
CA TYR A 294 -40.67 33.08 -20.46
C TYR A 294 -40.65 34.49 -21.08
N ASP A 295 -40.31 34.59 -22.36
CA ASP A 295 -40.46 35.84 -23.15
C ASP A 295 -41.94 36.03 -23.50
N LEU A 296 -42.68 36.62 -22.56
CA LEU A 296 -44.13 36.83 -22.71
C LEU A 296 -44.53 37.59 -23.96
N THR A 297 -43.65 38.48 -24.48
CA THR A 297 -43.87 39.19 -25.73
C THR A 297 -43.96 38.22 -26.91
N THR A 298 -42.98 37.34 -27.03
CA THR A 298 -42.94 36.31 -28.07
C THR A 298 -44.07 35.29 -27.90
N LEU A 299 -44.30 34.84 -26.68
CA LEU A 299 -45.38 33.89 -26.36
C LEU A 299 -46.74 34.44 -26.76
N ARG A 300 -47.04 35.68 -26.41
CA ARG A 300 -48.27 36.35 -26.74
C ARG A 300 -48.49 36.46 -28.27
N ARG A 301 -47.44 36.85 -29.00
CA ARG A 301 -47.54 37.10 -30.46
C ARG A 301 -47.68 35.82 -31.27
N TYR A 302 -47.00 34.74 -30.87
CA TYR A 302 -46.85 33.59 -31.75
C TYR A 302 -47.38 32.27 -31.16
N LYS A 303 -47.63 32.21 -29.84
CA LYS A 303 -47.98 30.98 -29.14
C LYS A 303 -49.16 31.13 -28.17
N ALA A 304 -49.85 32.26 -28.19
CA ALA A 304 -50.95 32.50 -27.23
C ALA A 304 -52.00 31.37 -27.21
N GLU A 305 -52.30 30.77 -28.39
CA GLU A 305 -53.28 29.68 -28.50
C GLU A 305 -52.77 28.32 -27.98
N GLU A 306 -51.45 28.17 -27.80
CA GLU A 306 -50.84 26.93 -27.28
C GLU A 306 -51.03 26.79 -25.76
N TYR A 307 -51.34 27.89 -25.08
CA TYR A 307 -51.47 27.92 -23.64
C TYR A 307 -52.92 27.79 -23.17
N GLU A 308 -53.12 26.96 -22.14
CA GLU A 308 -54.44 26.76 -21.52
C GLU A 308 -54.98 28.07 -20.96
N GLN A 309 -56.25 28.38 -21.28
CA GLN A 309 -56.95 29.55 -20.76
C GLN A 309 -57.44 29.26 -19.36
N GLY A 310 -57.19 30.22 -18.46
CA GLY A 310 -57.63 30.22 -17.09
C GLY A 310 -58.98 30.97 -16.92
N GLU A 311 -59.34 31.11 -15.64
CA GLU A 311 -60.56 31.88 -15.28
C GLU A 311 -60.31 33.37 -15.57
N ARG A 312 -61.36 34.02 -16.06
CA ARG A 312 -61.33 35.49 -16.26
C ARG A 312 -61.45 36.19 -14.96
N ILE A 313 -60.66 37.22 -14.75
CA ILE A 313 -60.62 38.04 -13.55
C ILE A 313 -61.20 39.43 -13.77
N SER A 314 -61.91 39.96 -12.80
CA SER A 314 -62.45 41.35 -12.89
C SER A 314 -61.33 42.38 -12.72
N GLU A 315 -61.54 43.62 -13.24
CA GLU A 315 -60.64 44.74 -13.01
C GLU A 315 -60.30 44.94 -11.56
N LYS A 316 -61.30 44.83 -10.70
CA LYS A 316 -61.13 44.99 -9.24
C LYS A 316 -60.21 43.92 -8.64
N GLU A 317 -60.30 42.66 -9.09
CA GLU A 317 -59.43 41.59 -8.68
C GLU A 317 -58.02 41.76 -9.24
N PHE A 318 -57.87 42.14 -10.51
CA PHE A 318 -56.61 42.44 -11.14
C PHE A 318 -55.83 43.54 -10.39
N VAL A 319 -56.51 44.66 -10.16
CA VAL A 319 -55.95 45.78 -9.37
C VAL A 319 -55.56 45.38 -7.93
N LYS A 320 -56.42 44.55 -7.33
CA LYS A 320 -56.15 44.03 -5.96
C LYS A 320 -54.95 43.09 -5.92
N ILE A 321 -54.77 42.26 -6.93
CA ILE A 321 -53.61 41.36 -7.06
C ILE A 321 -52.30 42.20 -7.18
N LEU A 322 -52.29 43.13 -8.07
CA LEU A 322 -51.09 43.95 -8.35
C LEU A 322 -50.72 44.90 -7.21
N TYR A 323 -51.68 45.65 -6.70
CA TYR A 323 -51.42 46.75 -5.78
C TYR A 323 -51.94 46.53 -4.36
N GLY A 324 -52.77 45.52 -4.16
CA GLY A 324 -53.41 45.27 -2.86
C GLY A 324 -54.26 46.45 -2.40
N ASP A 325 -54.20 46.75 -1.10
CA ASP A 325 -54.94 47.89 -0.50
C ASP A 325 -54.15 49.21 -0.62
N THR A 326 -52.96 49.23 -1.22
CA THR A 326 -52.07 50.40 -1.35
C THR A 326 -52.23 51.13 -2.67
N PHE A 327 -53.16 50.72 -3.56
CA PHE A 327 -53.38 51.37 -4.85
C PHE A 327 -53.57 52.90 -4.68
N PRO A 328 -52.95 53.75 -5.50
CA PRO A 328 -52.12 53.49 -6.69
C PRO A 328 -50.60 53.30 -6.41
N LEU A 329 -50.19 53.14 -5.19
CA LEU A 329 -48.75 53.04 -4.84
C LEU A 329 -48.33 51.58 -4.71
N PRO A 330 -47.19 51.23 -5.31
CA PRO A 330 -46.63 49.87 -5.16
C PRO A 330 -46.23 49.61 -3.71
N LYS A 331 -46.28 48.29 -3.33
CA LYS A 331 -45.82 47.87 -2.00
C LYS A 331 -44.30 47.97 -1.93
N LYS A 332 -43.79 48.49 -0.84
CA LYS A 332 -42.35 48.57 -0.54
C LYS A 332 -41.85 47.39 0.28
N GLU A 333 -42.77 46.64 0.87
CA GLU A 333 -42.48 45.50 1.72
C GLU A 333 -43.56 44.45 1.51
N ILE A 334 -43.16 43.21 1.35
CA ILE A 334 -44.02 42.01 1.26
C ILE A 334 -43.43 40.89 2.09
N CYS A 335 -44.27 39.93 2.50
CA CYS A 335 -43.80 38.69 3.11
C CYS A 335 -44.01 37.54 2.12
N SER A 336 -43.10 36.55 2.16
CA SER A 336 -43.34 35.31 1.44
C SER A 336 -44.58 34.59 2.00
N ASP A 337 -45.26 33.83 1.14
CA ASP A 337 -46.50 33.13 1.55
C ASP A 337 -46.25 32.04 2.60
N ASP A 338 -45.04 31.52 2.74
CA ASP A 338 -44.60 30.58 3.79
C ASP A 338 -44.14 31.31 5.08
N GLY A 339 -44.07 32.62 5.07
CA GLY A 339 -43.65 33.46 6.19
C GLY A 339 -42.15 33.48 6.47
N LYS A 340 -41.33 32.76 5.66
CA LYS A 340 -39.91 32.64 5.89
C LYS A 340 -39.13 33.94 5.63
N TYR A 341 -39.52 34.69 4.58
CA TYR A 341 -38.84 35.89 4.16
C TYR A 341 -39.72 37.13 4.19
N THR A 342 -39.16 38.23 4.62
CA THR A 342 -39.67 39.59 4.37
C THR A 342 -38.82 40.21 3.28
N VAL A 343 -39.45 40.71 2.23
CA VAL A 343 -38.78 41.31 1.06
C VAL A 343 -39.03 42.81 1.08
N ARG A 344 -37.99 43.59 1.01
CA ARG A 344 -38.06 45.08 1.05
C ARG A 344 -37.38 45.67 -0.17
N GLU A 345 -38.01 46.70 -0.69
CA GLU A 345 -37.40 47.59 -1.66
C GLU A 345 -36.57 48.64 -0.92
N GLU A 346 -35.26 48.65 -1.12
CA GLU A 346 -34.31 49.54 -0.47
C GLU A 346 -33.54 50.35 -1.51
N GLY A 347 -32.93 51.46 -1.09
CA GLY A 347 -32.11 52.31 -1.96
C GLY A 347 -32.81 53.60 -2.44
N GLY A 348 -32.13 54.33 -3.30
CA GLY A 348 -32.60 55.59 -3.84
C GLY A 348 -33.04 55.48 -5.30
N ARG A 349 -33.46 56.57 -5.93
CA ARG A 349 -33.97 56.57 -7.30
C ARG A 349 -33.01 56.03 -8.37
N THR A 350 -31.71 55.92 -8.07
CA THR A 350 -30.68 55.45 -9.01
C THR A 350 -30.07 54.09 -8.63
N ASN A 351 -30.28 53.58 -7.44
CA ASN A 351 -29.75 52.28 -6.97
C ASN A 351 -30.88 51.61 -6.16
N GLN A 352 -31.80 50.98 -6.85
CA GLN A 352 -32.83 50.21 -6.18
C GLN A 352 -32.35 48.76 -5.97
N GLU A 353 -32.54 48.30 -4.74
CA GLU A 353 -32.16 46.96 -4.32
C GLU A 353 -33.41 46.29 -3.74
N ILE A 354 -33.57 45.00 -4.04
CA ILE A 354 -34.51 44.17 -3.33
C ILE A 354 -33.73 43.34 -2.32
N CYS A 355 -34.09 43.56 -1.02
CA CYS A 355 -33.43 42.91 0.10
C CYS A 355 -34.35 41.90 0.74
N PHE A 356 -33.82 40.68 0.94
CA PHE A 356 -34.54 39.57 1.57
C PHE A 356 -34.06 39.41 3.01
N TYR A 357 -34.96 39.39 3.94
CA TYR A 357 -34.72 39.22 5.38
C TYR A 357 -35.39 37.95 5.84
N GLU A 358 -34.69 37.10 6.61
CA GLU A 358 -35.36 36.02 7.34
C GLU A 358 -36.27 36.58 8.47
N GLU A 359 -37.25 35.79 8.86
CA GLU A 359 -38.20 36.20 9.93
C GLU A 359 -37.45 36.66 11.18
N GLY A 360 -37.66 37.94 11.57
CA GLY A 360 -36.99 38.55 12.71
C GLY A 360 -35.54 38.99 12.50
N GLY A 361 -34.98 38.80 11.33
CA GLY A 361 -33.60 39.19 10.95
C GLY A 361 -33.52 40.71 10.73
N THR A 362 -32.39 41.30 11.08
CA THR A 362 -32.08 42.73 10.86
C THR A 362 -31.13 42.98 9.69
N GLU A 363 -30.44 41.94 9.27
CA GLU A 363 -29.53 41.98 8.09
C GLU A 363 -30.14 41.18 6.95
N PRO A 364 -30.00 41.67 5.69
CA PRO A 364 -30.52 40.96 4.54
C PRO A 364 -29.68 39.69 4.28
N VAL A 365 -30.31 38.54 4.07
CA VAL A 365 -29.67 37.28 3.69
C VAL A 365 -29.30 37.29 2.22
N ARG A 366 -30.00 38.06 1.38
CA ARG A 366 -29.73 38.24 -0.03
C ARG A 366 -30.14 39.64 -0.48
N LYS A 367 -29.37 40.16 -1.46
CA LYS A 367 -29.71 41.41 -2.18
C LYS A 367 -29.70 41.14 -3.68
N LEU A 368 -30.73 41.64 -4.35
CA LEU A 368 -30.79 41.61 -5.80
C LEU A 368 -30.71 43.06 -6.30
N TYR A 369 -29.90 43.29 -7.33
CA TYR A 369 -29.63 44.57 -7.92
C TYR A 369 -30.26 44.65 -9.32
N ASP A 370 -30.47 45.83 -9.82
CA ASP A 370 -30.98 46.13 -11.16
C ASP A 370 -32.33 45.43 -11.48
N ILE A 371 -33.18 45.35 -10.48
CA ILE A 371 -34.51 44.76 -10.58
C ILE A 371 -35.56 45.87 -10.66
N THR A 372 -36.63 45.59 -11.42
CA THR A 372 -37.79 46.49 -11.49
C THR A 372 -38.48 46.55 -10.12
N THR A 373 -38.93 47.75 -9.80
CA THR A 373 -39.57 48.10 -8.54
C THR A 373 -41.08 47.85 -8.56
N GLY A 374 -41.68 47.80 -7.38
CA GLY A 374 -43.11 47.59 -7.24
C GLY A 374 -43.46 46.15 -6.85
N LEU A 375 -43.08 45.74 -5.63
CA LEU A 375 -43.33 44.43 -5.11
C LEU A 375 -44.81 44.05 -5.07
N THR A 376 -45.19 42.97 -5.68
CA THR A 376 -46.56 42.44 -5.67
C THR A 376 -46.72 41.32 -4.69
N CYS A 377 -46.04 40.21 -4.87
CA CYS A 377 -46.06 39.07 -3.96
C CYS A 377 -44.80 38.21 -4.10
N MET A 378 -44.53 37.38 -3.09
CA MET A 378 -43.54 36.32 -3.11
C MET A 378 -44.20 35.01 -2.72
N LYS A 379 -44.10 34.00 -3.56
CA LYS A 379 -44.73 32.70 -3.36
C LYS A 379 -43.69 31.58 -3.40
N LYS A 380 -43.85 30.61 -2.49
CA LYS A 380 -43.03 29.39 -2.50
C LYS A 380 -43.52 28.45 -3.59
N LEU A 381 -42.58 27.95 -4.41
CA LEU A 381 -42.86 26.93 -5.41
C LEU A 381 -42.99 25.56 -4.72
N LYS A 382 -44.17 24.93 -4.76
CA LYS A 382 -44.43 23.71 -4.00
C LYS A 382 -43.67 22.49 -4.48
N ASP A 383 -43.50 22.35 -5.77
CA ASP A 383 -42.85 21.19 -6.40
C ASP A 383 -41.35 21.45 -6.72
N ARG A 384 -40.86 22.61 -6.32
CA ARG A 384 -39.46 23.04 -6.49
C ARG A 384 -38.98 23.73 -5.24
N GLU A 385 -37.73 23.49 -4.93
CA GLU A 385 -37.04 24.24 -3.91
C GLU A 385 -36.73 25.64 -4.46
N GLY A 386 -37.64 26.60 -4.23
CA GLY A 386 -37.46 27.96 -4.72
C GLY A 386 -38.70 28.83 -4.50
N TYR A 387 -38.64 30.07 -5.03
CA TYR A 387 -39.65 31.07 -4.91
C TYR A 387 -39.95 31.78 -6.22
N LEU A 388 -41.17 32.25 -6.35
CA LEU A 388 -41.59 33.21 -7.39
C LEU A 388 -41.75 34.56 -6.72
N LEU A 389 -40.97 35.56 -7.16
CA LEU A 389 -41.10 36.96 -6.79
C LEU A 389 -41.77 37.70 -7.93
N ILE A 390 -42.92 38.26 -7.74
CA ILE A 390 -43.63 39.10 -8.72
C ILE A 390 -43.41 40.55 -8.36
N SER A 391 -42.87 41.33 -9.28
CA SER A 391 -42.89 42.77 -9.27
C SER A 391 -43.91 43.27 -10.30
N ASP A 392 -44.18 44.55 -10.35
CA ASP A 392 -45.21 45.14 -11.21
C ASP A 392 -45.17 44.67 -12.69
N THR A 393 -43.99 44.48 -13.23
CA THR A 393 -43.78 44.17 -14.68
C THR A 393 -43.07 42.87 -14.96
N ILE A 394 -42.31 42.31 -13.98
CA ILE A 394 -41.47 41.15 -14.16
C ILE A 394 -41.72 40.17 -13.04
N ALA A 395 -41.76 38.92 -13.38
CA ALA A 395 -41.74 37.84 -12.40
C ALA A 395 -40.38 37.12 -12.43
N TYR A 396 -39.75 37.01 -11.27
CA TYR A 396 -38.44 36.37 -11.08
C TYR A 396 -38.63 34.99 -10.46
N LEU A 397 -38.11 33.98 -11.11
CA LEU A 397 -37.98 32.64 -10.55
C LEU A 397 -36.66 32.58 -9.77
N LEU A 398 -36.75 32.24 -8.50
CA LEU A 398 -35.61 32.16 -7.58
C LEU A 398 -35.40 30.72 -7.11
N ASN A 399 -34.13 30.32 -6.94
CA ASN A 399 -33.77 29.07 -6.26
C ASN A 399 -33.91 29.21 -4.74
N GLN A 400 -33.49 28.19 -3.97
CA GLN A 400 -33.48 28.23 -2.49
C GLN A 400 -32.58 29.32 -1.92
N GLU A 401 -31.47 29.60 -2.61
CA GLU A 401 -30.47 30.61 -2.25
C GLU A 401 -30.90 32.02 -2.69
N LEU A 402 -32.13 32.16 -3.19
CA LEU A 402 -32.71 33.40 -3.70
C LEU A 402 -31.95 33.99 -4.89
N GLU A 403 -31.37 33.12 -5.74
CA GLU A 403 -30.71 33.51 -6.99
C GLU A 403 -31.68 33.37 -8.15
N ILE A 404 -31.61 34.31 -9.10
CA ILE A 404 -32.53 34.34 -10.26
C ILE A 404 -32.18 33.21 -11.22
N THR A 405 -33.14 32.31 -11.47
CA THR A 405 -33.04 31.21 -12.43
C THR A 405 -33.77 31.49 -13.73
N ALA A 406 -34.75 32.38 -13.71
CA ALA A 406 -35.43 32.87 -14.92
C ALA A 406 -36.20 34.15 -14.64
N GLU A 407 -36.50 34.87 -15.71
CA GLU A 407 -37.32 36.09 -15.70
C GLU A 407 -38.45 35.96 -16.70
N ALA A 408 -39.67 36.28 -16.29
CA ALA A 408 -40.83 36.32 -17.15
C ALA A 408 -41.34 37.75 -17.28
N CYS A 409 -41.27 38.29 -18.51
CA CYS A 409 -41.73 39.65 -18.77
C CYS A 409 -42.31 39.81 -20.20
N ASP A 410 -43.17 40.79 -20.37
CA ASP A 410 -43.62 41.30 -21.67
C ASP A 410 -43.10 42.74 -21.84
N GLN A 411 -42.29 42.99 -22.87
CA GLN A 411 -41.73 44.29 -23.18
C GLN A 411 -42.79 45.38 -23.39
N PHE A 412 -44.01 45.01 -23.76
CA PHE A 412 -45.13 45.88 -24.00
C PHE A 412 -46.12 45.93 -22.81
N PHE A 413 -45.83 45.17 -21.72
CA PHE A 413 -46.64 45.05 -20.54
C PHE A 413 -48.07 44.58 -20.79
N SER A 414 -48.35 43.97 -21.93
CA SER A 414 -49.67 43.47 -22.29
C SER A 414 -50.01 42.13 -21.61
N TRP A 415 -48.98 41.35 -21.35
CA TRP A 415 -49.10 40.15 -20.52
C TRP A 415 -48.32 40.35 -19.21
N ARG A 416 -48.99 40.09 -18.09
CA ARG A 416 -48.36 40.23 -16.76
C ARG A 416 -48.56 38.95 -15.97
N VAL A 417 -47.50 38.51 -15.33
CA VAL A 417 -47.59 37.42 -14.33
C VAL A 417 -48.29 37.96 -13.11
N ILE A 418 -49.41 37.37 -12.79
CA ILE A 418 -50.26 37.78 -11.66
C ILE A 418 -50.25 36.82 -10.47
N ASP A 419 -49.98 35.53 -10.74
CA ASP A 419 -49.96 34.49 -9.70
C ASP A 419 -49.25 33.23 -10.20
N PHE A 420 -49.21 32.22 -9.34
CA PHE A 420 -48.68 30.87 -9.62
C PHE A 420 -49.68 29.81 -9.17
N ASP A 421 -49.98 28.89 -10.11
CA ASP A 421 -50.78 27.71 -9.83
C ASP A 421 -49.84 26.54 -9.45
N ALA A 422 -49.89 26.16 -8.16
CA ALA A 422 -49.04 25.10 -7.62
C ALA A 422 -49.48 23.69 -8.07
N GLU A 423 -50.73 23.51 -8.45
CA GLU A 423 -51.23 22.18 -8.91
C GLU A 423 -50.80 21.91 -10.38
N ARG A 424 -50.77 22.96 -11.19
CA ARG A 424 -50.33 22.91 -12.57
C ARG A 424 -48.84 23.18 -12.75
N ASN A 425 -48.16 23.62 -11.70
CA ASN A 425 -46.78 24.11 -11.78
C ASN A 425 -46.62 25.14 -12.92
N ALA A 426 -47.47 26.15 -12.92
CA ALA A 426 -47.57 27.12 -14.01
C ALA A 426 -47.73 28.56 -13.49
N LEU A 427 -47.14 29.50 -14.21
CA LEU A 427 -47.39 30.93 -14.01
C LEU A 427 -48.80 31.25 -14.51
N ILE A 428 -49.54 32.03 -13.79
CA ILE A 428 -50.81 32.60 -14.23
C ILE A 428 -50.51 34.00 -14.80
N VAL A 429 -50.77 34.15 -16.07
CA VAL A 429 -50.52 35.40 -16.81
C VAL A 429 -51.86 35.99 -17.18
N SER A 430 -52.07 37.29 -16.89
CA SER A 430 -53.21 38.06 -17.37
C SER A 430 -52.87 38.83 -18.62
N ASP A 431 -53.81 38.90 -19.59
CA ASP A 431 -53.73 39.80 -20.70
C ASP A 431 -54.43 41.14 -20.32
N ASP A 432 -53.94 42.26 -20.90
CA ASP A 432 -54.52 43.58 -20.69
C ASP A 432 -55.78 43.82 -21.52
N GLU A 433 -56.23 42.85 -22.29
CA GLU A 433 -57.42 42.97 -23.14
C GLU A 433 -58.65 42.66 -22.30
N GLU A 434 -59.39 43.75 -22.02
CA GLU A 434 -60.67 43.70 -21.35
C GLU A 434 -61.76 43.21 -22.31
N ASP A 435 -62.52 42.24 -21.86
CA ASP A 435 -63.67 41.77 -22.64
C ASP A 435 -64.90 42.69 -22.50
N SER A 436 -65.98 42.38 -23.22
CA SER A 436 -67.25 43.13 -23.16
C SER A 436 -67.90 43.15 -21.78
N GLU A 437 -67.45 42.34 -20.85
CA GLU A 437 -67.90 42.27 -19.44
C GLU A 437 -66.94 42.98 -18.45
N GLY A 438 -65.90 43.58 -18.91
CA GLY A 438 -64.89 44.22 -18.03
C GLY A 438 -63.99 43.21 -17.33
N LYS A 439 -63.68 42.06 -17.95
CA LYS A 439 -62.84 41.02 -17.41
C LYS A 439 -61.62 40.80 -18.28
N TYR A 440 -60.46 40.56 -17.62
CA TYR A 440 -59.22 40.21 -18.24
C TYR A 440 -59.09 38.69 -18.42
N GLY A 441 -58.57 38.25 -19.55
CA GLY A 441 -58.24 36.85 -19.80
C GLY A 441 -57.06 36.41 -18.97
N THR A 442 -57.00 35.10 -18.63
CA THR A 442 -55.80 34.53 -18.00
C THR A 442 -55.32 33.30 -18.74
N ARG A 443 -54.02 33.00 -18.63
CA ARG A 443 -53.36 31.85 -19.27
C ARG A 443 -52.35 31.22 -18.33
N TYR A 444 -52.16 29.90 -18.47
CA TYR A 444 -51.21 29.13 -17.70
C TYR A 444 -49.94 28.89 -18.51
N ILE A 445 -48.75 29.37 -18.05
CA ILE A 445 -47.47 29.14 -18.65
C ILE A 445 -46.68 28.17 -17.77
N PRO A 446 -46.40 26.95 -18.25
CA PRO A 446 -45.73 25.93 -17.43
C PRO A 446 -44.31 26.37 -17.02
N LEU A 447 -43.94 26.06 -15.79
CA LEU A 447 -42.57 26.22 -15.34
C LEU A 447 -41.74 24.99 -15.70
N LEU A 448 -40.66 25.18 -16.45
CA LEU A 448 -39.75 24.13 -16.87
C LEU A 448 -38.64 23.90 -15.84
N SER A 449 -38.39 22.65 -15.53
CA SER A 449 -37.23 22.23 -14.72
C SER A 449 -35.93 22.35 -15.52
N ALA A 450 -34.77 22.28 -14.84
CA ALA A 450 -33.48 22.25 -15.53
C ALA A 450 -33.39 21.10 -16.56
N GLU A 451 -33.94 19.92 -16.23
CA GLU A 451 -34.00 18.79 -17.16
C GLU A 451 -34.88 19.07 -18.37
N GLU A 452 -36.02 19.71 -18.19
CA GLU A 452 -36.92 20.09 -19.25
C GLU A 452 -36.35 21.17 -20.16
N LEU A 453 -35.66 22.19 -19.57
CA LEU A 453 -34.92 23.19 -20.34
C LEU A 453 -33.84 22.54 -21.21
N LEU A 454 -33.08 21.60 -20.66
CA LEU A 454 -32.04 20.88 -21.39
C LEU A 454 -32.65 19.99 -22.49
N ARG A 455 -33.75 19.31 -22.22
CA ARG A 455 -34.45 18.48 -23.23
C ARG A 455 -34.93 19.33 -24.38
N GLU A 456 -35.50 20.51 -24.13
CA GLU A 456 -35.91 21.43 -25.18
C GLU A 456 -34.68 22.00 -25.93
N THR A 457 -33.60 22.27 -25.25
CA THR A 457 -32.33 22.68 -25.85
C THR A 457 -31.79 21.63 -26.79
N ASP A 458 -31.68 20.37 -26.34
CA ASP A 458 -31.21 19.24 -27.16
C ASP A 458 -32.11 18.99 -28.37
N ARG A 459 -33.43 19.13 -28.21
CA ARG A 459 -34.39 19.03 -29.31
C ARG A 459 -34.18 20.11 -30.37
N LEU A 460 -33.91 21.36 -29.96
CA LEU A 460 -33.70 22.47 -30.90
C LEU A 460 -32.32 22.43 -31.57
N LEU A 461 -31.35 21.81 -30.92
CA LEU A 461 -30.02 21.62 -31.45
C LEU A 461 -29.83 20.30 -32.22
N GLU A 462 -30.85 19.45 -32.32
CA GLU A 462 -30.78 18.20 -33.08
C GLU A 462 -30.38 18.47 -34.54
N GLY A 463 -29.23 17.93 -34.95
CA GLY A 463 -28.66 18.14 -36.28
C GLY A 463 -28.14 19.57 -36.56
N TYR A 464 -28.07 20.43 -35.54
CA TYR A 464 -27.55 21.78 -35.67
C TYR A 464 -26.09 21.86 -35.30
N THR A 465 -25.29 22.48 -36.15
CA THR A 465 -23.90 22.91 -35.85
C THR A 465 -23.77 24.36 -36.26
N PRO A 466 -23.23 25.24 -35.37
CA PRO A 466 -22.98 26.61 -35.69
C PRO A 466 -22.05 26.76 -36.91
N PRO A 467 -22.15 27.84 -37.69
CA PRO A 467 -21.20 28.16 -38.76
C PRO A 467 -19.76 28.22 -38.21
N GLU A 468 -18.77 27.76 -38.99
CA GLU A 468 -17.36 27.74 -38.62
C GLU A 468 -16.80 29.10 -38.18
N GLU A 469 -17.32 30.14 -38.79
CA GLU A 469 -16.99 31.54 -38.43
C GLU A 469 -17.37 31.84 -36.97
N VAL A 470 -18.51 31.34 -36.51
CA VAL A 470 -18.99 31.54 -35.13
C VAL A 470 -18.17 30.73 -34.15
N LEU A 471 -17.96 29.45 -34.47
CA LEU A 471 -17.13 28.55 -33.63
C LEU A 471 -15.74 29.17 -33.41
N THR A 472 -15.14 29.68 -34.49
CA THR A 472 -13.79 30.29 -34.42
C THR A 472 -13.80 31.65 -33.71
N GLN A 473 -14.77 32.51 -34.01
CA GLN A 473 -14.86 33.85 -33.44
C GLN A 473 -15.06 33.83 -31.94
N TYR A 474 -15.88 32.92 -31.45
CA TYR A 474 -16.25 32.82 -30.03
C TYR A 474 -15.55 31.69 -29.26
N GLY A 475 -14.68 30.92 -29.93
CA GLY A 475 -13.93 29.83 -29.28
C GLY A 475 -14.81 28.74 -28.75
N ILE A 476 -15.95 28.47 -29.39
CA ILE A 476 -16.87 27.38 -29.02
C ILE A 476 -16.26 26.09 -29.55
N MET A 477 -15.93 25.15 -28.65
CA MET A 477 -15.30 23.85 -28.97
C MET A 477 -16.32 22.72 -28.98
#